data_89b5bfebf65540a5edbeda7667483635
#
_entry.id   89b5bfebf65540a5edbeda7667483635
#
_cell.length_a   1.000
_cell.length_b   1.000
_cell.length_c   1.000
_cell.angle_alpha   90.00
_cell.angle_beta   90.00
_cell.angle_gamma   90.00
#
_symmetry.space_group_name_H-M   'P 1'
#
loop_
_entity.id
_entity.type
_entity.pdbx_description
1 polymer ?
#
loop_
_entity_poly.entity_id
_entity_poly.type
_entity_poly.pdbx_seq_one_letter_code
_entity_poly.pdbx_strand_id
1 'polypeptide(L)'
;MVKHDVVVVGGGPAGMMAGLLLARAGVDVLVLEKHADFFRDFRGDTVHPATMEILDQLGWLDEFLRLPHNRVDSAEFTWEDRTYSLADFSHLRTPAPFIAMMPQWDLLDFLRDKARAFPGFHLAMCEEVTELAQEGGRVTGVVTAAGEEFHARRLVVMADGRSSLVRRKGLLPLHDLGAPIDVLWFKVPKSGSGSRLRGQIKGGHMLVLFERGDYWQCAFVIAKGQATRMMAQPIADLRALVAAAAPDLPDLESALSDWNQVKLLSVSLDRLEKWHLPGLLAIGDAAHAMSPVGGVGINLAIQDAVCAANVLAAPLAADRDIDHLLSKVQARRELPVRVVQGVQKIAHEVVIEPILKSQ
;
A
#
# COMPACT_ATOMS: atom_id res chain seq x y z
N MET A 1 8.14 15.74 -28.45
CA MET A 1 8.13 14.57 -27.54
C MET A 1 9.05 14.87 -26.38
N VAL A 2 8.54 14.98 -25.16
CA VAL A 2 9.35 15.21 -23.96
C VAL A 2 9.95 13.89 -23.54
N LYS A 3 11.28 13.86 -23.33
CA LYS A 3 12.01 12.65 -22.94
C LYS A 3 12.59 12.84 -21.56
N HIS A 4 12.23 11.98 -20.63
CA HIS A 4 12.82 11.91 -19.29
C HIS A 4 13.81 10.75 -19.18
N ASP A 5 14.72 10.79 -18.22
CA ASP A 5 15.59 9.63 -17.95
C ASP A 5 14.77 8.45 -17.45
N VAL A 6 13.86 8.73 -16.52
CA VAL A 6 13.00 7.72 -15.90
C VAL A 6 11.55 8.17 -15.98
N VAL A 7 10.66 7.28 -16.38
CA VAL A 7 9.20 7.44 -16.27
C VAL A 7 8.69 6.47 -15.22
N VAL A 8 8.03 6.98 -14.18
CA VAL A 8 7.42 6.20 -13.10
C VAL A 8 5.91 6.17 -13.30
N VAL A 9 5.33 4.99 -13.41
CA VAL A 9 3.88 4.80 -13.59
C VAL A 9 3.24 4.50 -12.25
N GLY A 10 2.41 5.43 -11.76
CA GLY A 10 1.70 5.39 -10.49
C GLY A 10 2.31 6.32 -9.43
N GLY A 11 1.51 7.26 -8.93
CA GLY A 11 1.84 8.23 -7.87
C GLY A 11 1.56 7.70 -6.45
N GLY A 12 1.51 6.37 -6.26
CA GLY A 12 1.41 5.75 -4.95
C GLY A 12 2.72 5.82 -4.14
N PRO A 13 2.77 5.21 -2.92
CA PRO A 13 3.94 5.30 -2.04
C PRO A 13 5.25 4.86 -2.68
N ALA A 14 5.24 3.77 -3.47
CA ALA A 14 6.43 3.31 -4.20
C ALA A 14 6.88 4.32 -5.24
N GLY A 15 5.96 4.80 -6.09
CA GLY A 15 6.29 5.69 -7.20
C GLY A 15 6.72 7.08 -6.73
N MET A 16 6.01 7.67 -5.76
CA MET A 16 6.37 8.97 -5.21
C MET A 16 7.73 8.94 -4.51
N MET A 17 8.02 7.90 -3.72
CA MET A 17 9.34 7.75 -3.07
C MET A 17 10.44 7.48 -4.11
N ALA A 18 10.19 6.65 -5.12
CA ALA A 18 11.17 6.39 -6.19
C ALA A 18 11.48 7.67 -6.98
N GLY A 19 10.44 8.39 -7.42
CA GLY A 19 10.59 9.65 -8.14
C GLY A 19 11.37 10.70 -7.34
N LEU A 20 11.02 10.85 -6.07
CA LEU A 20 11.71 11.76 -5.14
C LEU A 20 13.20 11.42 -4.99
N LEU A 21 13.51 10.16 -4.69
CA LEU A 21 14.90 9.76 -4.41
C LEU A 21 15.78 9.81 -5.66
N LEU A 22 15.24 9.45 -6.83
CA LEU A 22 15.96 9.56 -8.10
C LEU A 22 16.20 11.03 -8.46
N ALA A 23 15.18 11.89 -8.34
CA ALA A 23 15.33 13.33 -8.61
C ALA A 23 16.31 14.00 -7.63
N ARG A 24 16.29 13.60 -6.35
CA ARG A 24 17.27 14.04 -5.35
C ARG A 24 18.73 13.70 -5.76
N ALA A 25 18.90 12.61 -6.50
CA ALA A 25 20.20 12.19 -7.02
C ALA A 25 20.59 12.86 -8.36
N GLY A 26 19.77 13.79 -8.85
CA GLY A 26 20.02 14.52 -10.10
C GLY A 26 19.50 13.84 -11.37
N VAL A 27 18.66 12.80 -11.25
CA VAL A 27 18.02 12.12 -12.38
C VAL A 27 16.75 12.90 -12.79
N ASP A 28 16.51 13.02 -14.10
CA ASP A 28 15.29 13.61 -14.64
C ASP A 28 14.16 12.57 -14.64
N VAL A 29 13.15 12.77 -13.79
CA VAL A 29 12.09 11.77 -13.51
C VAL A 29 10.71 12.37 -13.71
N LEU A 30 9.87 11.70 -14.49
CA LEU A 30 8.44 11.98 -14.60
C LEU A 30 7.64 10.89 -13.87
N VAL A 31 6.81 11.29 -12.91
CA VAL A 31 5.81 10.43 -12.27
C VAL A 31 4.45 10.69 -12.90
N LEU A 32 3.78 9.62 -13.37
CA LEU A 32 2.44 9.66 -13.96
C LEU A 32 1.44 9.06 -12.97
N GLU A 33 0.43 9.84 -12.57
CA GLU A 33 -0.68 9.39 -11.73
C GLU A 33 -2.00 9.52 -12.48
N LYS A 34 -2.80 8.46 -12.50
CA LYS A 34 -4.06 8.41 -13.25
C LYS A 34 -5.19 9.25 -12.67
N HIS A 35 -5.09 9.62 -11.41
CA HIS A 35 -6.11 10.42 -10.72
C HIS A 35 -5.71 11.88 -10.63
N ALA A 36 -6.70 12.73 -10.35
CA ALA A 36 -6.51 14.18 -10.22
C ALA A 36 -5.86 14.59 -8.87
N ASP A 37 -5.92 13.71 -7.88
CA ASP A 37 -5.39 13.93 -6.54
C ASP A 37 -4.94 12.60 -5.91
N PHE A 38 -4.41 12.66 -4.69
CA PHE A 38 -4.01 11.47 -3.93
C PHE A 38 -5.10 10.93 -2.99
N PHE A 39 -6.28 11.54 -3.00
CA PHE A 39 -7.37 11.11 -2.14
C PHE A 39 -7.83 9.70 -2.54
N ARG A 40 -7.71 8.77 -1.59
CA ARG A 40 -8.17 7.37 -1.71
C ARG A 40 -8.78 6.96 -0.38
N ASP A 41 -10.09 6.85 -0.34
CA ASP A 41 -10.77 6.33 0.83
C ASP A 41 -10.33 4.88 1.13
N PHE A 42 -10.20 4.56 2.40
CA PHE A 42 -10.00 3.21 2.95
C PHE A 42 -8.72 2.47 2.50
N ARG A 43 -7.63 3.18 2.21
CA ARG A 43 -6.36 2.54 1.86
C ARG A 43 -5.21 3.07 2.70
N GLY A 44 -4.40 2.12 3.15
CA GLY A 44 -3.02 2.31 3.55
C GLY A 44 -2.76 3.45 4.54
N ASP A 45 -3.13 3.23 5.78
CA ASP A 45 -3.12 4.28 6.79
C ASP A 45 -2.02 4.08 7.86
N THR A 46 -1.09 3.14 7.62
CA THR A 46 -0.07 2.77 8.61
C THR A 46 1.32 3.06 8.10
N VAL A 47 1.98 4.04 8.72
CA VAL A 47 3.41 4.31 8.50
C VAL A 47 4.19 3.71 9.67
N HIS A 48 4.96 2.67 9.37
CA HIS A 48 5.69 1.88 10.35
C HIS A 48 7.03 2.52 10.75
N PRO A 49 7.62 2.09 11.88
CA PRO A 49 8.93 2.58 12.33
C PRO A 49 10.02 2.54 11.25
N ALA A 50 10.06 1.48 10.42
CA ALA A 50 11.04 1.36 9.34
C ALA A 50 10.90 2.46 8.26
N THR A 51 9.69 2.92 7.95
CA THR A 51 9.50 4.05 7.03
C THR A 51 9.87 5.38 7.70
N MET A 52 9.55 5.54 8.98
CA MET A 52 9.94 6.73 9.75
C MET A 52 11.46 6.82 9.92
N GLU A 53 12.15 5.69 10.05
CA GLU A 53 13.62 5.64 10.04
C GLU A 53 14.21 6.10 8.70
N ILE A 54 13.58 5.75 7.56
CA ILE A 54 13.96 6.28 6.24
C ILE A 54 13.78 7.80 6.21
N LEU A 55 12.66 8.33 6.75
CA LEU A 55 12.43 9.77 6.81
C LEU A 55 13.43 10.48 7.75
N ASP A 56 13.86 9.83 8.83
CA ASP A 56 14.91 10.33 9.72
C ASP A 56 16.25 10.42 8.99
N GLN A 57 16.67 9.37 8.28
CA GLN A 57 17.88 9.35 7.46
C GLN A 57 17.87 10.40 6.34
N LEU A 58 16.67 10.81 5.89
CA LEU A 58 16.50 11.90 4.92
C LEU A 58 16.48 13.29 5.58
N GLY A 59 16.43 13.35 6.92
CA GLY A 59 16.34 14.59 7.69
C GLY A 59 14.93 15.21 7.72
N TRP A 60 13.89 14.42 7.53
CA TRP A 60 12.49 14.89 7.41
C TRP A 60 11.54 14.35 8.47
N LEU A 61 12.03 13.52 9.40
CA LEU A 61 11.17 12.88 10.40
C LEU A 61 10.43 13.90 11.27
N ASP A 62 11.13 14.91 11.80
CA ASP A 62 10.51 15.92 12.67
C ASP A 62 9.40 16.71 11.97
N GLU A 63 9.57 16.99 10.68
CA GLU A 63 8.55 17.68 9.89
C GLU A 63 7.38 16.76 9.57
N PHE A 64 7.64 15.50 9.25
CA PHE A 64 6.63 14.49 9.03
C PHE A 64 5.75 14.27 10.28
N LEU A 65 6.35 14.21 11.47
CA LEU A 65 5.64 14.00 12.73
C LEU A 65 4.82 15.22 13.19
N ARG A 66 4.93 16.38 12.54
CA ARG A 66 4.02 17.51 12.74
C ARG A 66 2.70 17.36 12.00
N LEU A 67 2.63 16.47 11.00
CA LEU A 67 1.37 16.16 10.34
C LEU A 67 0.40 15.48 11.31
N PRO A 68 -0.91 15.69 11.17
CA PRO A 68 -1.90 15.02 11.99
C PRO A 68 -1.78 13.49 11.86
N HIS A 69 -1.55 12.81 12.96
CA HIS A 69 -1.50 11.36 13.01
C HIS A 69 -1.88 10.84 14.40
N ASN A 70 -2.39 9.62 14.46
CA ASN A 70 -2.58 8.90 15.71
C ASN A 70 -1.40 7.95 15.92
N ARG A 71 -0.86 7.94 17.14
CA ARG A 71 0.28 7.10 17.51
C ARG A 71 -0.22 5.77 18.07
N VAL A 72 0.30 4.67 17.55
CA VAL A 72 0.03 3.31 18.04
C VAL A 72 1.33 2.68 18.52
N ASP A 73 1.50 2.62 19.83
CA ASP A 73 2.69 2.06 20.49
C ASP A 73 2.58 0.54 20.65
N SER A 74 1.34 0.01 20.68
CA SER A 74 1.07 -1.43 20.81
C SER A 74 -0.18 -1.82 20.03
N ALA A 75 -0.26 -3.07 19.63
CA ALA A 75 -1.43 -3.67 19.01
C ALA A 75 -1.99 -4.78 19.93
N GLU A 76 -3.29 -4.73 20.14
CA GLU A 76 -4.03 -5.71 20.94
C GLU A 76 -5.18 -6.31 20.13
N PHE A 77 -5.55 -7.55 20.43
CA PHE A 77 -6.78 -8.14 19.93
C PHE A 77 -7.54 -8.82 21.06
N THR A 78 -8.85 -8.76 20.97
CA THR A 78 -9.75 -9.46 21.90
C THR A 78 -10.37 -10.64 21.16
N TRP A 79 -10.18 -11.84 21.69
CA TRP A 79 -10.80 -13.06 21.22
C TRP A 79 -11.82 -13.51 22.25
N GLU A 80 -13.09 -13.52 21.84
CA GLU A 80 -14.22 -13.63 22.76
C GLU A 80 -14.10 -12.57 23.87
N ASP A 81 -13.88 -12.97 25.10
CA ASP A 81 -13.78 -12.06 26.26
C ASP A 81 -12.33 -11.92 26.79
N ARG A 82 -11.31 -12.39 26.03
CA ARG A 82 -9.90 -12.33 26.44
C ARG A 82 -9.10 -11.42 25.53
N THR A 83 -8.40 -10.46 26.11
CA THR A 83 -7.48 -9.57 25.38
C THR A 83 -6.06 -10.14 25.38
N TYR A 84 -5.42 -10.10 24.22
CA TYR A 84 -4.06 -10.55 23.97
C TYR A 84 -3.24 -9.40 23.38
N SER A 85 -2.02 -9.23 23.85
CA SER A 85 -1.05 -8.33 23.21
C SER A 85 -0.49 -9.01 21.96
N LEU A 86 -0.59 -8.35 20.82
CA LEU A 86 -0.08 -8.82 19.53
C LEU A 86 1.32 -8.29 19.24
N ALA A 87 1.55 -7.00 19.54
CA ALA A 87 2.83 -6.34 19.34
C ALA A 87 3.00 -5.17 20.31
N ASP A 88 4.23 -4.94 20.72
CA ASP A 88 4.66 -3.77 21.46
C ASP A 88 5.88 -3.16 20.73
N PHE A 89 5.70 -1.96 20.19
CA PHE A 89 6.73 -1.27 19.42
C PHE A 89 7.67 -0.42 20.29
N SER A 90 7.31 -0.17 21.56
CA SER A 90 8.08 0.70 22.47
C SER A 90 9.51 0.23 22.70
N HIS A 91 9.77 -1.07 22.52
CA HIS A 91 11.10 -1.68 22.68
C HIS A 91 11.99 -1.57 21.41
N LEU A 92 11.47 -1.06 20.31
CA LEU A 92 12.27 -0.88 19.09
C LEU A 92 13.28 0.25 19.27
N ARG A 93 14.51 -0.01 18.86
CA ARG A 93 15.60 1.00 18.87
C ARG A 93 15.59 1.80 17.57
N THR A 94 14.53 2.58 17.35
CA THR A 94 14.35 3.45 16.18
C THR A 94 13.97 4.85 16.64
N PRO A 95 14.16 5.89 15.81
CA PRO A 95 13.79 7.26 16.15
C PRO A 95 12.30 7.44 16.47
N ALA A 96 11.43 6.60 15.90
CA ALA A 96 10.00 6.62 16.13
C ALA A 96 9.47 5.19 16.35
N PRO A 97 9.50 4.65 17.60
CA PRO A 97 9.15 3.28 17.92
C PRO A 97 7.63 3.09 18.07
N PHE A 98 6.84 3.48 17.06
CA PHE A 98 5.38 3.37 17.01
C PHE A 98 4.91 3.32 15.55
N ILE A 99 3.66 2.94 15.33
CA ILE A 99 3.01 3.12 14.03
C ILE A 99 2.30 4.46 14.01
N ALA A 100 2.62 5.32 13.04
CA ALA A 100 1.86 6.53 12.77
C ALA A 100 0.65 6.17 11.90
N MET A 101 -0.54 6.35 12.46
CA MET A 101 -1.81 6.16 11.77
C MET A 101 -2.23 7.48 11.16
N MET A 102 -2.17 7.59 9.83
CA MET A 102 -2.53 8.80 9.10
C MET A 102 -3.12 8.44 7.73
N PRO A 103 -3.94 9.30 7.14
CA PRO A 103 -4.40 9.09 5.77
C PRO A 103 -3.23 8.99 4.79
N GLN A 104 -3.32 8.05 3.85
CA GLN A 104 -2.24 7.86 2.87
C GLN A 104 -1.96 9.11 2.03
N TRP A 105 -2.98 9.93 1.75
CA TRP A 105 -2.80 11.16 0.99
C TRP A 105 -1.93 12.19 1.71
N ASP A 106 -1.95 12.26 3.05
CA ASP A 106 -1.07 13.16 3.80
C ASP A 106 0.41 12.76 3.64
N LEU A 107 0.71 11.45 3.66
CA LEU A 107 2.04 10.95 3.34
C LEU A 107 2.44 11.27 1.90
N LEU A 108 1.53 11.09 0.93
CA LEU A 108 1.83 11.32 -0.48
C LEU A 108 2.00 12.81 -0.78
N ASP A 109 1.18 13.68 -0.20
CA ASP A 109 1.33 15.13 -0.28
C ASP A 109 2.66 15.59 0.33
N PHE A 110 3.03 15.04 1.48
CA PHE A 110 4.33 15.29 2.10
C PHE A 110 5.48 14.90 1.17
N LEU A 111 5.46 13.69 0.58
CA LEU A 111 6.49 13.24 -0.35
C LEU A 111 6.53 14.11 -1.62
N ARG A 112 5.37 14.51 -2.16
CA ARG A 112 5.27 15.44 -3.30
C ARG A 112 5.92 16.78 -2.99
N ASP A 113 5.61 17.35 -1.83
CA ASP A 113 6.14 18.67 -1.45
C ASP A 113 7.65 18.62 -1.23
N LYS A 114 8.18 17.52 -0.69
CA LYS A 114 9.63 17.28 -0.63
C LYS A 114 10.26 17.09 -2.01
N ALA A 115 9.59 16.38 -2.91
CA ALA A 115 10.09 16.10 -4.24
C ALA A 115 10.18 17.35 -5.13
N ARG A 116 9.25 18.30 -4.96
CA ARG A 116 9.24 19.60 -5.68
C ARG A 116 10.48 20.46 -5.45
N ALA A 117 11.24 20.20 -4.38
CA ALA A 117 12.52 20.90 -4.14
C ALA A 117 13.62 20.49 -5.14
N PHE A 118 13.43 19.39 -5.88
CA PHE A 118 14.43 18.88 -6.83
C PHE A 118 14.01 19.22 -8.27
N PRO A 119 14.82 19.97 -9.04
CA PRO A 119 14.46 20.42 -10.39
C PRO A 119 14.15 19.30 -11.39
N GLY A 120 14.74 18.11 -11.18
CA GLY A 120 14.51 16.93 -12.01
C GLY A 120 13.24 16.16 -11.67
N PHE A 121 12.41 16.61 -10.70
CA PHE A 121 11.15 15.94 -10.37
C PHE A 121 9.99 16.56 -11.11
N HIS A 122 9.29 15.73 -11.88
CA HIS A 122 8.06 16.09 -12.58
C HIS A 122 6.93 15.16 -12.18
N LEU A 123 5.73 15.70 -11.98
CA LEU A 123 4.52 14.95 -11.64
C LEU A 123 3.39 15.38 -12.57
N ALA A 124 2.83 14.43 -13.32
CA ALA A 124 1.64 14.61 -14.14
C ALA A 124 0.49 13.80 -13.54
N MET A 125 -0.58 14.51 -13.19
CA MET A 125 -1.83 13.93 -12.69
C MET A 125 -2.80 13.73 -13.86
N CYS A 126 -3.80 12.86 -13.69
CA CYS A 126 -4.79 12.46 -14.69
C CYS A 126 -4.20 11.70 -15.89
N GLU A 127 -3.03 11.10 -15.73
CA GLU A 127 -2.33 10.35 -16.78
C GLU A 127 -2.44 8.84 -16.55
N GLU A 128 -3.50 8.21 -17.09
CA GLU A 128 -3.69 6.78 -17.00
C GLU A 128 -2.88 6.06 -18.08
N VAL A 129 -1.83 5.35 -17.68
CA VAL A 129 -1.01 4.52 -18.59
C VAL A 129 -1.76 3.23 -18.93
N THR A 130 -1.91 2.96 -20.22
CA THR A 130 -2.63 1.79 -20.76
C THR A 130 -1.74 0.86 -21.56
N GLU A 131 -0.60 1.35 -22.08
CA GLU A 131 0.32 0.58 -22.90
C GLU A 131 1.79 0.91 -22.59
N LEU A 132 2.67 -0.04 -22.94
CA LEU A 132 4.13 0.14 -22.94
C LEU A 132 4.61 0.35 -24.36
N ALA A 133 5.41 1.38 -24.58
CA ALA A 133 6.17 1.55 -25.82
C ALA A 133 7.43 0.67 -25.74
N GLN A 134 7.73 -0.06 -26.82
CA GLN A 134 8.87 -0.95 -26.90
C GLN A 134 9.60 -0.81 -28.24
N GLU A 135 10.92 -0.90 -28.20
CA GLU A 135 11.76 -0.92 -29.38
C GLU A 135 12.88 -1.98 -29.19
N GLY A 136 13.04 -2.85 -30.17
CA GLY A 136 14.07 -3.90 -30.12
C GLY A 136 14.00 -4.83 -28.90
N GLY A 137 12.79 -5.06 -28.35
CA GLY A 137 12.59 -5.89 -27.15
C GLY A 137 12.88 -5.19 -25.82
N ARG A 138 13.17 -3.87 -25.86
CA ARG A 138 13.36 -3.01 -24.69
C ARG A 138 12.14 -2.10 -24.50
N VAL A 139 11.71 -1.90 -23.27
CA VAL A 139 10.71 -0.87 -22.93
C VAL A 139 11.37 0.51 -22.98
N THR A 140 10.79 1.42 -23.78
CA THR A 140 11.32 2.75 -24.06
C THR A 140 10.36 3.87 -23.66
N GLY A 141 9.19 3.53 -23.14
CA GLY A 141 8.20 4.52 -22.72
C GLY A 141 6.85 3.91 -22.42
N VAL A 142 5.86 4.77 -22.32
CA VAL A 142 4.47 4.42 -22.03
C VAL A 142 3.51 5.23 -22.87
N VAL A 143 2.29 4.70 -23.06
CA VAL A 143 1.18 5.39 -23.74
C VAL A 143 0.01 5.51 -22.77
N THR A 144 -0.61 6.67 -22.69
CA THR A 144 -1.76 6.93 -21.84
C THR A 144 -3.08 6.60 -22.53
N ALA A 145 -4.17 6.58 -21.78
CA ALA A 145 -5.53 6.43 -22.31
C ALA A 145 -5.93 7.54 -23.28
N ALA A 146 -5.32 8.72 -23.16
CA ALA A 146 -5.50 9.85 -24.08
C ALA A 146 -4.69 9.71 -25.38
N GLY A 147 -3.85 8.68 -25.50
CA GLY A 147 -2.96 8.48 -26.63
C GLY A 147 -1.66 9.28 -26.55
N GLU A 148 -1.36 9.91 -25.43
CA GLU A 148 -0.10 10.61 -25.24
C GLU A 148 1.05 9.63 -24.98
N GLU A 149 2.21 9.90 -25.57
CA GLU A 149 3.42 9.09 -25.41
C GLU A 149 4.45 9.80 -24.55
N PHE A 150 4.90 9.11 -23.49
CA PHE A 150 5.99 9.55 -22.62
C PHE A 150 7.19 8.62 -22.78
N HIS A 151 8.32 9.18 -23.22
CA HIS A 151 9.54 8.42 -23.46
C HIS A 151 10.47 8.40 -22.25
N ALA A 152 10.93 7.20 -21.88
CA ALA A 152 11.97 6.97 -20.89
C ALA A 152 13.29 6.66 -21.62
N ARG A 153 14.30 7.50 -21.46
CA ARG A 153 15.63 7.25 -22.05
C ARG A 153 16.28 6.02 -21.46
N ARG A 154 16.02 5.74 -20.17
CA ARG A 154 16.73 4.72 -19.40
C ARG A 154 15.81 3.67 -18.80
N LEU A 155 14.70 4.07 -18.14
CA LEU A 155 13.91 3.16 -17.33
C LEU A 155 12.45 3.58 -17.25
N VAL A 156 11.56 2.63 -17.37
CA VAL A 156 10.18 2.72 -16.92
C VAL A 156 10.05 1.96 -15.58
N VAL A 157 9.58 2.64 -14.54
CA VAL A 157 9.29 2.04 -13.23
C VAL A 157 7.79 1.84 -13.10
N MET A 158 7.34 0.59 -13.00
CA MET A 158 5.94 0.24 -12.76
C MET A 158 5.67 0.23 -11.26
N ALA A 159 4.87 1.19 -10.79
CA ALA A 159 4.43 1.36 -9.41
C ALA A 159 2.90 1.58 -9.34
N ASP A 160 2.16 1.08 -10.35
CA ASP A 160 0.74 1.27 -10.61
C ASP A 160 -0.17 0.32 -9.82
N GLY A 161 0.39 -0.33 -8.81
CA GLY A 161 -0.34 -1.10 -7.81
C GLY A 161 -0.73 -2.50 -8.27
N ARG A 162 -1.62 -3.14 -7.49
CA ARG A 162 -2.02 -4.56 -7.69
C ARG A 162 -2.70 -4.85 -9.03
N SER A 163 -3.27 -3.84 -9.67
CA SER A 163 -3.84 -3.94 -11.02
C SER A 163 -2.86 -3.46 -12.09
N SER A 164 -1.57 -3.64 -11.85
CA SER A 164 -0.50 -3.19 -12.74
C SER A 164 -0.66 -3.68 -14.16
N LEU A 165 -0.28 -2.82 -15.10
CA LEU A 165 -0.30 -3.12 -16.53
C LEU A 165 0.53 -4.36 -16.87
N VAL A 166 1.70 -4.53 -16.24
CA VAL A 166 2.57 -5.71 -16.47
C VAL A 166 1.91 -7.02 -16.04
N ARG A 167 1.06 -6.97 -15.01
CA ARG A 167 0.28 -8.12 -14.53
C ARG A 167 -0.90 -8.41 -15.45
N ARG A 168 -1.72 -7.39 -15.76
CA ARG A 168 -2.90 -7.53 -16.61
C ARG A 168 -2.59 -8.05 -18.01
N LYS A 169 -1.44 -7.62 -18.56
CA LYS A 169 -0.97 -8.07 -19.89
C LYS A 169 -0.13 -9.37 -19.84
N GLY A 170 0.10 -9.94 -18.66
CA GLY A 170 0.88 -11.18 -18.51
C GLY A 170 2.33 -11.04 -18.98
N LEU A 171 2.91 -9.83 -18.91
CA LEU A 171 4.27 -9.57 -19.40
C LEU A 171 5.34 -10.17 -18.50
N LEU A 172 5.02 -10.36 -17.24
CA LEU A 172 5.89 -10.96 -16.23
C LEU A 172 5.12 -12.09 -15.53
N PRO A 173 5.73 -13.27 -15.33
CA PRO A 173 5.08 -14.39 -14.66
C PRO A 173 4.68 -14.03 -13.24
N LEU A 174 3.44 -14.38 -12.84
CA LEU A 174 2.85 -14.13 -11.55
C LEU A 174 2.74 -15.43 -10.74
N HIS A 175 3.26 -15.42 -9.52
CA HIS A 175 3.05 -16.48 -8.55
C HIS A 175 1.94 -16.07 -7.56
N ASP A 176 0.76 -16.66 -7.72
CA ASP A 176 -0.38 -16.46 -6.82
C ASP A 176 -0.22 -17.35 -5.58
N LEU A 177 -0.25 -16.74 -4.40
CA LEU A 177 -0.18 -17.43 -3.11
C LEU A 177 -1.57 -17.71 -2.53
N GLY A 178 -2.61 -17.12 -3.14
CA GLY A 178 -3.98 -17.15 -2.65
C GLY A 178 -4.21 -16.27 -1.41
N ALA A 179 -5.41 -15.73 -1.31
CA ALA A 179 -5.86 -15.04 -0.10
C ALA A 179 -7.27 -15.52 0.23
N PRO A 180 -7.49 -16.14 1.41
CA PRO A 180 -8.78 -16.74 1.76
C PRO A 180 -9.81 -15.71 2.23
N ILE A 181 -9.49 -14.43 2.21
CA ILE A 181 -10.29 -13.35 2.77
C ILE A 181 -10.53 -12.20 1.79
N ASP A 182 -11.60 -11.48 2.04
CA ASP A 182 -11.85 -10.12 1.57
C ASP A 182 -12.17 -9.23 2.79
N VAL A 183 -12.16 -7.91 2.63
CA VAL A 183 -12.44 -6.98 3.72
C VAL A 183 -13.49 -5.97 3.30
N LEU A 184 -14.52 -5.83 4.13
CA LEU A 184 -15.50 -4.76 4.02
C LEU A 184 -15.06 -3.58 4.90
N TRP A 185 -14.86 -2.43 4.27
CA TRP A 185 -14.46 -1.20 4.94
C TRP A 185 -15.64 -0.25 5.08
N PHE A 186 -15.80 0.32 6.26
CA PHE A 186 -16.83 1.33 6.57
C PHE A 186 -16.39 2.21 7.74
N LYS A 187 -17.16 3.27 8.00
CA LYS A 187 -16.92 4.22 9.10
C LYS A 187 -18.05 4.13 10.13
N VAL A 188 -17.69 4.23 11.41
CA VAL A 188 -18.67 4.31 12.51
C VAL A 188 -18.26 5.50 13.40
N PRO A 189 -19.20 6.40 13.78
CA PRO A 189 -18.89 7.49 14.69
C PRO A 189 -18.24 6.97 15.98
N LYS A 190 -17.29 7.73 16.51
CA LYS A 190 -16.62 7.38 17.76
C LYS A 190 -17.20 8.17 18.91
N SER A 191 -17.55 7.48 20.01
CA SER A 191 -17.90 8.07 21.28
C SER A 191 -16.77 7.82 22.27
N GLY A 192 -16.30 8.88 22.96
CA GLY A 192 -15.28 8.78 24.01
C GLY A 192 -13.85 9.02 23.53
N SER A 193 -12.94 9.12 24.53
CA SER A 193 -11.50 9.31 24.33
C SER A 193 -10.76 7.98 24.42
N GLY A 194 -9.75 7.78 23.58
CA GLY A 194 -8.86 6.62 23.58
C GLY A 194 -8.35 6.36 22.17
N SER A 195 -7.03 6.36 21.99
CA SER A 195 -6.38 6.11 20.70
C SER A 195 -5.92 4.67 20.68
N ARG A 196 -6.51 3.84 19.83
CA ARG A 196 -6.04 2.43 19.74
C ARG A 196 -6.40 1.78 18.42
N LEU A 197 -5.53 0.87 18.04
CA LEU A 197 -5.83 -0.19 17.10
C LEU A 197 -6.44 -1.36 17.89
N ARG A 198 -7.70 -1.71 17.60
CA ARG A 198 -8.42 -2.80 18.26
C ARG A 198 -8.76 -3.89 17.26
N GLY A 199 -8.33 -5.11 17.51
CA GLY A 199 -8.85 -6.31 16.84
C GLY A 199 -9.93 -6.96 17.72
N GLN A 200 -11.07 -7.30 17.14
CA GLN A 200 -12.16 -8.01 17.80
C GLN A 200 -12.46 -9.30 17.04
N ILE A 201 -12.43 -10.42 17.76
CA ILE A 201 -12.80 -11.74 17.23
C ILE A 201 -13.88 -12.28 18.17
N LYS A 202 -15.11 -12.33 17.69
CA LYS A 202 -16.25 -12.77 18.49
C LYS A 202 -17.31 -13.44 17.62
N GLY A 203 -17.84 -14.56 18.08
CA GLY A 203 -18.90 -15.29 17.39
C GLY A 203 -18.52 -15.71 15.97
N GLY A 204 -17.27 -16.05 15.70
CA GLY A 204 -16.78 -16.38 14.36
C GLY A 204 -16.51 -15.18 13.45
N HIS A 205 -16.71 -13.94 13.93
CA HIS A 205 -16.48 -12.71 13.16
C HIS A 205 -15.19 -12.00 13.59
N MET A 206 -14.53 -11.38 12.63
CA MET A 206 -13.31 -10.60 12.88
C MET A 206 -13.50 -9.17 12.38
N LEU A 207 -13.33 -8.22 13.28
CA LEU A 207 -13.41 -6.78 13.04
C LEU A 207 -12.14 -6.10 13.54
N VAL A 208 -11.55 -5.24 12.71
CA VAL A 208 -10.42 -4.39 13.11
C VAL A 208 -10.88 -2.93 13.08
N LEU A 209 -10.62 -2.22 14.17
CA LEU A 209 -11.04 -0.86 14.42
C LEU A 209 -9.83 0.05 14.48
N PHE A 210 -9.77 1.01 13.57
CA PHE A 210 -8.71 2.03 13.49
C PHE A 210 -9.30 3.38 13.91
N GLU A 211 -8.75 3.99 14.95
CA GLU A 211 -9.19 5.30 15.40
C GLU A 211 -8.77 6.40 14.40
N ARG A 212 -9.74 7.31 14.11
CA ARG A 212 -9.56 8.42 13.17
C ARG A 212 -10.09 9.74 13.76
N GLY A 213 -9.82 9.99 15.03
CA GLY A 213 -10.32 11.17 15.73
C GLY A 213 -11.78 11.02 16.14
N ASP A 214 -12.70 11.42 15.29
CA ASP A 214 -14.14 11.43 15.53
C ASP A 214 -14.90 10.19 15.03
N TYR A 215 -14.20 9.27 14.35
CA TYR A 215 -14.78 8.01 13.87
C TYR A 215 -13.84 6.82 13.99
N TRP A 216 -14.41 5.62 13.98
CA TRP A 216 -13.72 4.37 13.76
C TRP A 216 -13.77 4.00 12.29
N GLN A 217 -12.61 3.79 11.69
CA GLN A 217 -12.50 3.10 10.42
C GLN A 217 -12.50 1.60 10.69
N CYS A 218 -13.51 0.92 10.19
CA CYS A 218 -13.77 -0.48 10.47
C CYS A 218 -13.38 -1.36 9.29
N ALA A 219 -12.65 -2.45 9.56
CA ALA A 219 -12.31 -3.50 8.62
C ALA A 219 -12.99 -4.81 9.06
N PHE A 220 -14.11 -5.16 8.45
CA PHE A 220 -14.81 -6.42 8.72
C PHE A 220 -14.31 -7.49 7.75
N VAL A 221 -13.69 -8.53 8.31
CA VAL A 221 -13.07 -9.60 7.52
C VAL A 221 -14.10 -10.65 7.15
N ILE A 222 -14.17 -10.99 5.89
CA ILE A 222 -15.09 -12.00 5.34
C ILE A 222 -14.31 -13.06 4.54
N ALA A 223 -14.89 -14.22 4.35
CA ALA A 223 -14.29 -15.23 3.50
C ALA A 223 -14.26 -14.77 2.03
N LYS A 224 -13.24 -15.18 1.31
CA LYS A 224 -13.00 -14.80 -0.09
C LYS A 224 -14.22 -15.09 -0.97
N GLY A 225 -14.64 -14.07 -1.73
CA GLY A 225 -15.77 -14.19 -2.67
C GLY A 225 -17.16 -14.09 -2.04
N GLN A 226 -17.30 -13.94 -0.72
CA GLN A 226 -18.60 -13.81 -0.08
C GLN A 226 -19.26 -12.43 -0.23
N ALA A 227 -18.48 -11.40 -0.60
CA ALA A 227 -18.97 -10.03 -0.67
C ALA A 227 -20.24 -9.87 -1.52
N THR A 228 -20.28 -10.45 -2.71
CA THR A 228 -21.44 -10.36 -3.63
C THR A 228 -22.70 -10.93 -2.99
N ARG A 229 -22.60 -12.07 -2.30
CA ARG A 229 -23.74 -12.70 -1.60
C ARG A 229 -24.21 -11.85 -0.43
N MET A 230 -23.27 -11.30 0.35
CA MET A 230 -23.60 -10.45 1.51
C MET A 230 -24.25 -9.14 1.07
N MET A 231 -23.71 -8.49 0.04
CA MET A 231 -24.23 -7.22 -0.48
C MET A 231 -25.58 -7.35 -1.19
N ALA A 232 -26.02 -8.57 -1.51
CA ALA A 232 -27.36 -8.86 -1.99
C ALA A 232 -28.41 -8.99 -0.86
N GLN A 233 -27.98 -9.04 0.40
CA GLN A 233 -28.84 -9.07 1.57
C GLN A 233 -29.11 -7.65 2.11
N PRO A 234 -30.14 -7.47 2.96
CA PRO A 234 -30.35 -6.19 3.64
C PRO A 234 -29.12 -5.76 4.43
N ILE A 235 -28.78 -4.47 4.42
CA ILE A 235 -27.65 -3.93 5.20
C ILE A 235 -27.80 -4.19 6.71
N ALA A 236 -29.03 -4.40 7.18
CA ALA A 236 -29.33 -4.77 8.56
C ALA A 236 -28.60 -6.06 8.99
N ASP A 237 -28.40 -7.00 8.07
CA ASP A 237 -27.68 -8.25 8.37
C ASP A 237 -26.20 -7.95 8.68
N LEU A 238 -25.53 -7.09 7.89
CA LEU A 238 -24.18 -6.65 8.21
C LEU A 238 -24.13 -5.92 9.56
N ARG A 239 -25.11 -5.04 9.85
CA ARG A 239 -25.18 -4.36 11.16
C ARG A 239 -25.24 -5.35 12.32
N ALA A 240 -26.05 -6.40 12.18
CA ALA A 240 -26.17 -7.45 13.20
C ALA A 240 -24.84 -8.17 13.43
N LEU A 241 -24.10 -8.51 12.35
CA LEU A 241 -22.79 -9.15 12.44
C LEU A 241 -21.75 -8.22 13.10
N VAL A 242 -21.73 -6.94 12.74
CA VAL A 242 -20.83 -5.94 13.33
C VAL A 242 -21.16 -5.73 14.82
N ALA A 243 -22.46 -5.63 15.19
CA ALA A 243 -22.87 -5.51 16.57
C ALA A 243 -22.52 -6.76 17.41
N ALA A 244 -22.58 -7.96 16.81
CA ALA A 244 -22.13 -9.18 17.49
C ALA A 244 -20.62 -9.19 17.73
N ALA A 245 -19.81 -8.73 16.76
CA ALA A 245 -18.36 -8.66 16.86
C ALA A 245 -17.89 -7.55 17.81
N ALA A 246 -18.58 -6.40 17.84
CA ALA A 246 -18.21 -5.24 18.64
C ALA A 246 -19.46 -4.53 19.20
N PRO A 247 -20.05 -5.05 20.28
CA PRO A 247 -21.32 -4.55 20.83
C PRO A 247 -21.21 -3.15 21.46
N ASP A 248 -20.01 -2.64 21.67
CA ASP A 248 -19.72 -1.30 22.19
C ASP A 248 -19.68 -0.20 21.11
N LEU A 249 -19.82 -0.57 19.83
CA LEU A 249 -19.88 0.43 18.77
C LEU A 249 -21.22 1.18 18.78
N PRO A 250 -21.20 2.52 18.80
CA PRO A 250 -22.42 3.31 18.82
C PRO A 250 -23.01 3.43 17.40
N ASP A 251 -24.31 3.69 17.33
CA ASP A 251 -25.04 4.24 16.17
C ASP A 251 -24.77 3.53 14.82
N LEU A 252 -24.75 2.19 14.85
CA LEU A 252 -24.55 1.39 13.62
C LEU A 252 -25.69 1.61 12.59
N GLU A 253 -26.86 2.03 13.03
CA GLU A 253 -28.01 2.26 12.14
C GLU A 253 -27.79 3.47 11.24
N SER A 254 -27.26 4.56 11.76
CA SER A 254 -26.90 5.74 11.00
C SER A 254 -25.60 5.50 10.19
N ALA A 255 -24.61 4.86 10.81
CA ALA A 255 -23.30 4.61 10.18
C ALA A 255 -23.36 3.66 8.98
N LEU A 256 -24.26 2.69 9.01
CA LEU A 256 -24.47 1.68 7.96
C LEU A 256 -25.92 1.72 7.47
N SER A 257 -26.37 2.87 6.96
CA SER A 257 -27.75 3.01 6.46
C SER A 257 -27.98 2.26 5.15
N ASP A 258 -26.95 2.16 4.30
CA ASP A 258 -26.99 1.41 3.04
C ASP A 258 -25.59 0.89 2.63
N TRP A 259 -25.55 0.04 1.59
CA TRP A 259 -24.33 -0.55 1.07
C TRP A 259 -23.35 0.44 0.40
N ASN A 260 -23.78 1.65 0.04
CA ASN A 260 -22.87 2.66 -0.54
C ASN A 260 -21.79 3.12 0.46
N GLN A 261 -22.08 2.97 1.76
CA GLN A 261 -21.15 3.30 2.85
C GLN A 261 -20.09 2.21 3.08
N VAL A 262 -20.24 1.07 2.42
CA VAL A 262 -19.34 -0.08 2.53
C VAL A 262 -18.49 -0.21 1.29
N LYS A 263 -17.17 -0.30 1.47
CA LYS A 263 -16.22 -0.49 0.37
C LYS A 263 -15.57 -1.87 0.47
N LEU A 264 -15.62 -2.62 -0.62
CA LEU A 264 -14.97 -3.92 -0.71
C LEU A 264 -13.48 -3.74 -1.07
N LEU A 265 -12.62 -4.31 -0.24
CA LEU A 265 -11.24 -4.60 -0.59
C LEU A 265 -11.12 -6.09 -0.94
N SER A 266 -11.01 -6.40 -2.22
CA SER A 266 -10.64 -7.74 -2.65
C SER A 266 -9.15 -7.96 -2.38
N VAL A 267 -8.85 -8.88 -1.48
CA VAL A 267 -7.47 -9.15 -1.04
C VAL A 267 -6.79 -10.06 -2.05
N SER A 268 -5.57 -9.72 -2.42
CA SER A 268 -4.65 -10.59 -3.15
C SER A 268 -3.34 -10.73 -2.38
N LEU A 269 -2.75 -11.90 -2.47
CA LEU A 269 -1.43 -12.21 -1.94
C LEU A 269 -0.67 -12.94 -3.03
N ASP A 270 0.22 -12.23 -3.71
CA ASP A 270 0.90 -12.72 -4.89
C ASP A 270 2.20 -11.96 -5.13
N ARG A 271 3.06 -12.44 -6.02
CA ARG A 271 4.26 -11.75 -6.46
C ARG A 271 4.63 -12.14 -7.88
N LEU A 272 5.30 -11.23 -8.59
CA LEU A 272 5.97 -11.54 -9.84
C LEU A 272 7.17 -12.46 -9.57
N GLU A 273 7.39 -13.45 -10.41
CA GLU A 273 8.60 -14.29 -10.37
C GLU A 273 9.83 -13.50 -10.85
N LYS A 274 9.63 -12.62 -11.80
CA LYS A 274 10.63 -11.69 -12.31
C LYS A 274 10.06 -10.27 -12.28
N TRP A 275 10.80 -9.32 -11.67
CA TRP A 275 10.32 -7.95 -11.48
C TRP A 275 10.76 -6.99 -12.58
N HIS A 276 11.50 -7.44 -13.56
CA HIS A 276 12.11 -6.57 -14.57
C HIS A 276 12.13 -7.18 -15.97
N LEU A 277 12.15 -6.31 -16.97
CA LEU A 277 12.51 -6.55 -18.36
C LEU A 277 13.56 -5.51 -18.77
N PRO A 278 14.22 -5.65 -19.94
CA PRO A 278 15.05 -4.58 -20.44
C PRO A 278 14.29 -3.25 -20.49
N GLY A 279 14.81 -2.22 -19.80
CA GLY A 279 14.18 -0.91 -19.69
C GLY A 279 12.97 -0.82 -18.76
N LEU A 280 12.63 -1.86 -17.99
CA LEU A 280 11.48 -1.85 -17.09
C LEU A 280 11.79 -2.51 -15.74
N LEU A 281 11.33 -1.88 -14.64
CA LEU A 281 11.35 -2.43 -13.28
C LEU A 281 9.97 -2.27 -12.62
N ALA A 282 9.42 -3.33 -12.06
CA ALA A 282 8.23 -3.28 -11.21
C ALA A 282 8.61 -3.22 -9.73
N ILE A 283 7.92 -2.38 -8.93
CA ILE A 283 8.12 -2.22 -7.48
C ILE A 283 6.78 -2.10 -6.75
N GLY A 284 6.79 -2.32 -5.43
CA GLY A 284 5.60 -2.26 -4.60
C GLY A 284 4.52 -3.26 -5.04
N ASP A 285 3.24 -2.89 -4.90
CA ASP A 285 2.11 -3.76 -5.26
C ASP A 285 2.10 -4.18 -6.74
N ALA A 286 2.81 -3.47 -7.62
CA ALA A 286 2.99 -3.89 -9.01
C ALA A 286 3.86 -5.16 -9.10
N ALA A 287 4.86 -5.30 -8.23
CA ALA A 287 5.72 -6.47 -8.15
C ALA A 287 5.15 -7.56 -7.21
N HIS A 288 4.55 -7.17 -6.08
CA HIS A 288 4.05 -8.08 -5.04
C HIS A 288 2.88 -7.48 -4.28
N ALA A 289 1.71 -8.05 -4.41
CA ALA A 289 0.56 -7.65 -3.62
C ALA A 289 0.61 -8.28 -2.22
N MET A 290 0.27 -7.48 -1.22
CA MET A 290 0.25 -7.88 0.19
C MET A 290 -1.17 -7.95 0.72
N SER A 291 -1.41 -8.88 1.64
CA SER A 291 -2.59 -8.86 2.49
C SER A 291 -2.61 -7.58 3.36
N PRO A 292 -3.78 -7.04 3.72
CA PRO A 292 -3.87 -5.94 4.67
C PRO A 292 -3.43 -6.33 6.09
N VAL A 293 -3.26 -7.62 6.37
CA VAL A 293 -2.79 -8.11 7.69
C VAL A 293 -1.43 -7.49 8.02
N GLY A 294 -1.38 -6.82 9.18
CA GLY A 294 -0.20 -6.12 9.67
C GLY A 294 0.03 -4.72 9.07
N GLY A 295 -0.74 -4.28 8.07
CA GLY A 295 -0.61 -2.94 7.48
C GLY A 295 0.75 -2.65 6.83
N VAL A 296 1.42 -3.66 6.27
CA VAL A 296 2.84 -3.56 5.85
C VAL A 296 3.05 -3.15 4.40
N GLY A 297 2.00 -3.12 3.57
CA GLY A 297 2.12 -2.93 2.11
C GLY A 297 2.83 -1.62 1.73
N ILE A 298 2.42 -0.49 2.30
CA ILE A 298 3.05 0.82 2.06
C ILE A 298 4.53 0.78 2.41
N ASN A 299 4.87 0.17 3.54
CA ASN A 299 6.23 0.17 4.06
C ASN A 299 7.16 -0.66 3.18
N LEU A 300 6.70 -1.80 2.66
CA LEU A 300 7.46 -2.59 1.70
C LEU A 300 7.62 -1.86 0.37
N ALA A 301 6.56 -1.19 -0.10
CA ALA A 301 6.58 -0.40 -1.33
C ALA A 301 7.61 0.75 -1.27
N ILE A 302 7.68 1.46 -0.14
CA ILE A 302 8.69 2.50 0.12
C ILE A 302 10.10 1.90 0.18
N GLN A 303 10.29 0.77 0.85
CA GLN A 303 11.59 0.09 0.90
C GLN A 303 12.06 -0.40 -0.47
N ASP A 304 11.15 -0.81 -1.34
CA ASP A 304 11.50 -1.16 -2.72
C ASP A 304 12.02 0.06 -3.49
N ALA A 305 11.34 1.20 -3.34
CA ALA A 305 11.75 2.47 -3.95
C ALA A 305 13.14 2.91 -3.46
N VAL A 306 13.39 2.80 -2.14
CA VAL A 306 14.71 3.08 -1.55
C VAL A 306 15.77 2.13 -2.11
N CYS A 307 15.47 0.84 -2.21
CA CYS A 307 16.39 -0.14 -2.78
C CYS A 307 16.67 0.16 -4.26
N ALA A 308 15.65 0.48 -5.05
CA ALA A 308 15.79 0.87 -6.45
C ALA A 308 16.68 2.11 -6.59
N ALA A 309 16.43 3.16 -5.81
CA ALA A 309 17.25 4.36 -5.81
C ALA A 309 18.71 4.07 -5.40
N ASN A 310 18.94 3.31 -4.34
CA ASN A 310 20.29 2.96 -3.89
C ASN A 310 21.10 2.15 -4.93
N VAL A 311 20.43 1.38 -5.79
CA VAL A 311 21.08 0.58 -6.84
C VAL A 311 21.26 1.39 -8.12
N LEU A 312 20.28 2.22 -8.49
CA LEU A 312 20.15 2.77 -9.83
C LEU A 312 20.48 4.25 -9.93
N ALA A 313 20.34 5.04 -8.84
CA ALA A 313 20.43 6.49 -8.93
C ALA A 313 21.81 6.99 -9.43
N ALA A 314 22.91 6.50 -8.84
CA ALA A 314 24.24 6.95 -9.24
C ALA A 314 24.61 6.56 -10.69
N PRO A 315 24.35 5.33 -11.17
CA PRO A 315 24.57 5.00 -12.58
C PRO A 315 23.62 5.76 -13.53
N LEU A 316 22.36 6.02 -13.15
CA LEU A 316 21.43 6.84 -13.94
C LEU A 316 21.93 8.30 -14.06
N ALA A 317 22.32 8.93 -12.95
CA ALA A 317 22.86 10.29 -12.95
C ALA A 317 24.16 10.40 -13.76
N ALA A 318 24.93 9.30 -13.89
CA ALA A 318 26.13 9.22 -14.69
C ALA A 318 25.88 8.76 -16.15
N ASP A 319 24.62 8.73 -16.59
CA ASP A 319 24.18 8.31 -17.94
C ASP A 319 24.68 6.90 -18.37
N ARG A 320 24.82 5.98 -17.40
CA ARG A 320 25.30 4.60 -17.64
C ARG A 320 24.14 3.63 -17.91
N ASP A 321 24.43 2.53 -18.62
CA ASP A 321 23.48 1.42 -18.77
C ASP A 321 23.20 0.76 -17.41
N ILE A 322 21.92 0.51 -17.16
CA ILE A 322 21.42 -0.01 -15.87
C ILE A 322 20.70 -1.35 -15.97
N ASP A 323 20.44 -1.87 -17.17
CA ASP A 323 19.61 -3.08 -17.34
C ASP A 323 20.17 -4.27 -16.56
N HIS A 324 21.48 -4.43 -16.51
CA HIS A 324 22.16 -5.47 -15.74
C HIS A 324 22.05 -5.30 -14.20
N LEU A 325 21.60 -4.12 -13.74
CA LEU A 325 21.43 -3.81 -12.31
C LEU A 325 19.99 -4.09 -11.82
N LEU A 326 19.01 -4.19 -12.74
CA LEU A 326 17.60 -4.35 -12.37
C LEU A 326 17.38 -5.62 -11.55
N SER A 327 18.06 -6.71 -11.90
CA SER A 327 18.02 -7.96 -11.12
C SER A 327 18.54 -7.82 -9.70
N LYS A 328 19.45 -6.88 -9.43
CA LYS A 328 19.99 -6.64 -8.08
C LYS A 328 18.94 -6.01 -7.15
N VAL A 329 18.01 -5.20 -7.69
CA VAL A 329 16.89 -4.66 -6.92
C VAL A 329 16.01 -5.81 -6.44
N GLN A 330 15.56 -6.69 -7.34
CA GLN A 330 14.80 -7.88 -6.99
C GLN A 330 15.53 -8.75 -5.98
N ALA A 331 16.78 -9.09 -6.23
CA ALA A 331 17.56 -9.98 -5.35
C ALA A 331 17.67 -9.46 -3.91
N ARG A 332 17.72 -8.14 -3.72
CA ARG A 332 17.75 -7.52 -2.38
C ARG A 332 16.38 -7.48 -1.70
N ARG A 333 15.31 -7.38 -2.49
CA ARG A 333 13.95 -7.17 -1.96
C ARG A 333 13.12 -8.44 -1.87
N GLU A 334 13.42 -9.45 -2.68
CA GLU A 334 12.61 -10.67 -2.75
C GLU A 334 12.55 -11.41 -1.42
N LEU A 335 13.67 -11.58 -0.70
CA LEU A 335 13.68 -12.28 0.58
C LEU A 335 12.80 -11.60 1.65
N PRO A 336 12.93 -10.29 1.93
CA PRO A 336 12.01 -9.59 2.84
C PRO A 336 10.53 -9.72 2.44
N VAL A 337 10.22 -9.59 1.16
CA VAL A 337 8.86 -9.77 0.62
C VAL A 337 8.34 -11.18 0.89
N ARG A 338 9.12 -12.21 0.58
CA ARG A 338 8.74 -13.63 0.80
C ARG A 338 8.53 -13.94 2.27
N VAL A 339 9.36 -13.40 3.16
CA VAL A 339 9.22 -13.58 4.62
C VAL A 339 7.89 -12.98 5.10
N VAL A 340 7.59 -11.73 4.71
CA VAL A 340 6.34 -11.07 5.11
C VAL A 340 5.13 -11.81 4.54
N GLN A 341 5.14 -12.18 3.26
CA GLN A 341 4.06 -12.96 2.64
C GLN A 341 3.88 -14.34 3.31
N GLY A 342 4.98 -14.99 3.71
CA GLY A 342 4.95 -16.25 4.45
C GLY A 342 4.25 -16.10 5.81
N VAL A 343 4.58 -15.05 6.57
CA VAL A 343 3.91 -14.75 7.85
C VAL A 343 2.43 -14.44 7.64
N GLN A 344 2.08 -13.64 6.61
CA GLN A 344 0.69 -13.35 6.27
C GLN A 344 -0.09 -14.62 5.89
N LYS A 345 0.52 -15.50 5.11
CA LYS A 345 -0.09 -16.79 4.75
C LYS A 345 -0.37 -17.65 5.97
N ILE A 346 0.60 -17.77 6.89
CA ILE A 346 0.41 -18.49 8.16
C ILE A 346 -0.73 -17.86 8.97
N ALA A 347 -0.77 -16.53 9.09
CA ALA A 347 -1.85 -15.84 9.78
C ALA A 347 -3.22 -16.12 9.15
N HIS A 348 -3.30 -16.19 7.82
CA HIS A 348 -4.52 -16.55 7.11
C HIS A 348 -4.96 -17.98 7.41
N GLU A 349 -4.06 -18.96 7.28
CA GLU A 349 -4.37 -20.40 7.37
C GLU A 349 -4.61 -20.85 8.81
N VAL A 350 -3.82 -20.31 9.76
CA VAL A 350 -3.82 -20.79 11.15
C VAL A 350 -4.78 -20.02 12.06
N VAL A 351 -4.99 -18.72 11.76
CA VAL A 351 -5.80 -17.85 12.62
C VAL A 351 -7.12 -17.47 11.95
N ILE A 352 -7.07 -16.82 10.77
CA ILE A 352 -8.25 -16.16 10.21
C ILE A 352 -9.22 -17.18 9.62
N GLU A 353 -8.73 -18.10 8.80
CA GLU A 353 -9.59 -19.08 8.13
C GLU A 353 -10.36 -20.00 9.10
N PRO A 354 -9.79 -20.52 10.21
CA PRO A 354 -10.55 -21.25 11.21
C PRO A 354 -11.66 -20.42 11.86
N ILE A 355 -11.41 -19.13 12.14
CA ILE A 355 -12.41 -18.23 12.71
C ILE A 355 -13.60 -18.09 11.73
N LEU A 356 -13.31 -17.83 10.46
CA LEU A 356 -14.36 -17.65 9.45
C LEU A 356 -15.12 -18.95 9.12
N LYS A 357 -14.56 -20.12 9.38
CA LYS A 357 -15.21 -21.42 9.21
C LYS A 357 -16.06 -21.86 10.41
N SER A 358 -15.93 -21.18 11.56
CA SER A 358 -16.72 -21.46 12.76
C SER A 358 -18.08 -20.74 12.78
N GLN A 359 -18.45 -20.08 11.71
CA GLN A 359 -19.73 -19.37 11.51
C GLN A 359 -20.89 -20.31 11.25
#